data_998c1818ca01afc2209e07c5e0713270
#
_entry.id   998c1818ca01afc2209e07c5e0713270
#
_cell.length_a   1.000
_cell.length_b   1.000
_cell.length_c   1.000
_cell.angle_alpha   90.00
_cell.angle_beta   90.00
_cell.angle_gamma   90.00
#
_symmetry.space_group_name_H-M   'P 1'
#
loop_
_entity.id
_entity.type
_entity.pdbx_description
1 polymer ?
#
loop_
_entity_poly.entity_id
_entity_poly.type
_entity_poly.pdbx_seq_one_letter_code
_entity_poly.pdbx_strand_id
1 'polypeptide(L)'
;MYLTSGRAVFWPDLSKDHPHNAIWRIVGEPCAITSWTFESGQIVVDKAGNHGLNLAALLIAAGMQDERDFWFHMCGGDKDTFRWGFEVLGLPYGESPRWMGAVGIENQHEGGRFCGQ
;
A
#
# COMPACT_ATOMS: atom_id res chain seq x y z
N MET A 1 6.58 -18.33 3.41
CA MET A 1 6.69 -17.54 4.64
C MET A 1 6.03 -16.16 4.56
N TYR A 2 5.95 -15.52 3.39
CA TYR A 2 5.32 -14.21 3.24
C TYR A 2 3.78 -14.20 3.18
N LEU A 3 3.14 -15.33 3.02
CA LEU A 3 1.68 -15.45 2.88
C LEU A 3 0.98 -15.90 4.17
N THR A 4 1.56 -15.65 5.35
CA THR A 4 1.01 -16.15 6.61
C THR A 4 -0.19 -15.36 7.10
N SER A 5 -0.19 -14.05 7.01
CA SER A 5 -1.31 -13.23 7.45
C SER A 5 -2.24 -12.93 6.29
N GLY A 6 -3.46 -13.45 6.36
CA GLY A 6 -4.47 -13.24 5.30
C GLY A 6 -4.06 -13.68 3.90
N ARG A 7 -2.85 -14.27 3.73
CA ARG A 7 -2.23 -14.64 2.45
C ARG A 7 -2.09 -13.47 1.49
N ALA A 8 -1.79 -12.29 2.05
CA ALA A 8 -1.46 -11.08 1.33
C ALA A 8 -0.27 -10.40 1.98
N VAL A 9 0.62 -9.79 1.19
CA VAL A 9 1.78 -9.07 1.67
C VAL A 9 1.96 -7.79 0.89
N PHE A 10 2.17 -6.69 1.63
CA PHE A 10 2.49 -5.38 1.10
C PHE A 10 3.87 -4.93 1.58
N TRP A 11 4.49 -4.03 0.85
CA TRP A 11 5.79 -3.43 1.18
C TRP A 11 5.60 -2.01 1.67
N PRO A 12 6.19 -1.64 2.83
CA PRO A 12 6.18 -0.27 3.31
C PRO A 12 6.91 0.68 2.34
N ASP A 13 6.34 1.86 2.15
CA ASP A 13 6.95 2.97 1.43
C ASP A 13 7.75 3.87 2.40
N LEU A 14 8.27 4.99 1.90
CA LEU A 14 9.17 5.89 2.64
C LEU A 14 8.47 6.86 3.58
N SER A 15 7.16 6.96 3.55
CA SER A 15 6.38 7.89 4.37
C SER A 15 5.42 7.19 5.32
N LYS A 16 5.19 7.80 6.47
CA LYS A 16 4.16 7.34 7.40
C LYS A 16 2.78 7.81 6.96
N ASP A 17 1.79 7.02 7.35
CA ASP A 17 0.40 7.43 7.23
C ASP A 17 0.14 8.72 8.03
N HIS A 18 -0.69 9.59 7.47
CA HIS A 18 -1.05 10.83 8.14
C HIS A 18 -2.29 10.60 9.03
N PRO A 19 -2.24 10.91 10.34
CA PRO A 19 -3.35 10.65 11.25
C PRO A 19 -4.67 11.32 10.89
N HIS A 20 -4.58 12.47 10.19
CA HIS A 20 -5.77 13.23 9.75
C HIS A 20 -6.23 12.88 8.33
N ASN A 21 -5.66 11.84 7.71
CA ASN A 21 -6.16 11.38 6.42
C ASN A 21 -7.61 10.89 6.56
N ALA A 22 -8.48 11.36 5.66
CA ALA A 22 -9.90 11.05 5.71
C ALA A 22 -10.21 9.55 5.58
N ILE A 23 -9.27 8.77 5.01
CA ILE A 23 -9.41 7.32 4.90
C ILE A 23 -9.73 6.64 6.23
N TRP A 24 -9.13 7.10 7.34
CA TRP A 24 -9.34 6.49 8.65
C TRP A 24 -10.77 6.62 9.15
N ARG A 25 -11.49 7.67 8.72
CA ARG A 25 -12.93 7.80 8.99
C ARG A 25 -13.76 6.86 8.14
N ILE A 26 -13.30 6.58 6.93
CA ILE A 26 -14.01 5.68 5.99
C ILE A 26 -13.87 4.23 6.46
N VAL A 27 -12.67 3.82 6.84
CA VAL A 27 -12.43 2.46 7.35
C VAL A 27 -12.92 2.26 8.79
N GLY A 28 -13.14 3.34 9.54
CA GLY A 28 -13.65 3.28 10.93
C GLY A 28 -12.58 2.94 11.97
N GLU A 29 -11.31 2.99 11.61
CA GLU A 29 -10.18 2.68 12.48
C GLU A 29 -9.27 3.90 12.65
N PRO A 30 -8.67 4.13 13.82
CA PRO A 30 -7.69 5.18 13.99
C PRO A 30 -6.37 4.82 13.30
N CYS A 31 -5.70 5.82 12.74
CA CYS A 31 -4.34 5.64 12.23
C CYS A 31 -3.38 5.25 13.36
N ALA A 32 -2.71 4.11 13.22
CA ALA A 32 -1.64 3.76 14.14
C ALA A 32 -0.41 4.66 13.89
N ILE A 33 0.21 5.15 14.98
CA ILE A 33 1.41 6.01 14.88
C ILE A 33 2.62 5.31 14.21
N THR A 34 2.58 4.00 14.16
CA THR A 34 3.60 3.15 13.51
C THR A 34 3.24 2.79 12.08
N SER A 35 2.06 3.18 11.61
CA SER A 35 1.59 2.83 10.27
C SER A 35 2.38 3.57 9.18
N TRP A 36 2.64 2.86 8.10
CA TRP A 36 3.35 3.37 6.93
C TRP A 36 2.45 3.34 5.71
N THR A 37 2.66 4.26 4.78
CA THR A 37 2.10 4.13 3.45
C THR A 37 2.74 2.92 2.76
N PHE A 38 2.08 2.38 1.75
CA PHE A 38 2.55 1.17 1.08
C PHE A 38 2.86 1.44 -0.39
N GLU A 39 3.79 0.68 -0.92
CA GLU A 39 4.21 0.71 -2.31
C GLU A 39 3.33 -0.23 -3.14
N SER A 40 2.90 0.20 -4.33
CA SER A 40 2.10 -0.62 -5.24
C SER A 40 2.93 -1.34 -6.30
N GLY A 41 4.20 -0.99 -6.46
CA GLY A 41 5.09 -1.64 -7.42
C GLY A 41 5.39 -3.10 -7.10
N GLN A 42 5.16 -3.52 -5.85
CA GLN A 42 5.32 -4.90 -5.41
C GLN A 42 4.24 -5.26 -4.39
N ILE A 43 3.29 -6.07 -4.80
CA ILE A 43 2.26 -6.66 -3.95
C ILE A 43 2.15 -8.16 -4.23
N VAL A 44 1.89 -8.95 -3.20
CA VAL A 44 1.63 -10.37 -3.35
C VAL A 44 0.32 -10.70 -2.65
N VAL A 45 -0.65 -11.16 -3.41
CA VAL A 45 -1.99 -11.48 -2.91
C VAL A 45 -2.46 -12.81 -3.47
N ASP A 46 -2.76 -13.76 -2.58
CA ASP A 46 -3.51 -14.94 -2.95
C ASP A 46 -5.00 -14.60 -2.92
N LYS A 47 -5.64 -14.61 -4.08
CA LYS A 47 -7.06 -14.27 -4.21
C LYS A 47 -8.00 -15.17 -3.42
N ALA A 48 -7.59 -16.42 -3.15
CA ALA A 48 -8.34 -17.34 -2.30
C ALA A 48 -8.10 -17.13 -0.79
N GLY A 49 -7.13 -16.29 -0.41
CA GLY A 49 -6.87 -15.94 0.97
C GLY A 49 -8.04 -15.23 1.64
N ASN A 50 -8.06 -15.23 2.98
CA ASN A 50 -9.19 -14.71 3.77
C ASN A 50 -10.55 -15.27 3.31
N HIS A 51 -10.60 -16.58 3.02
CA HIS A 51 -11.80 -17.27 2.51
C HIS A 51 -12.34 -16.70 1.18
N GLY A 52 -11.44 -16.24 0.30
CA GLY A 52 -11.79 -15.62 -0.99
C GLY A 52 -12.02 -14.11 -0.92
N LEU A 53 -12.04 -13.50 0.26
CA LEU A 53 -12.29 -12.07 0.44
C LEU A 53 -11.11 -11.20 -0.05
N ASN A 54 -9.92 -11.77 -0.24
CA ASN A 54 -8.82 -11.04 -0.87
C ASN A 54 -9.17 -10.56 -2.28
N LEU A 55 -9.94 -11.35 -3.03
CA LEU A 55 -10.45 -10.90 -4.33
C LEU A 55 -11.40 -9.72 -4.18
N ALA A 56 -12.29 -9.74 -3.18
CA ALA A 56 -13.19 -8.60 -2.92
C ALA A 56 -12.40 -7.33 -2.54
N ALA A 57 -11.34 -7.46 -1.74
CA ALA A 57 -10.45 -6.34 -1.43
C ALA A 57 -9.79 -5.73 -2.68
N LEU A 58 -9.33 -6.57 -3.61
CA LEU A 58 -8.78 -6.11 -4.88
C LEU A 58 -9.82 -5.43 -5.78
N LEU A 59 -11.07 -5.90 -5.76
CA LEU A 59 -12.18 -5.27 -6.49
C LEU A 59 -12.53 -3.89 -5.90
N ILE A 60 -12.48 -3.75 -4.57
CA ILE A 60 -12.64 -2.45 -3.91
C ILE A 60 -11.51 -1.50 -4.33
N ALA A 61 -10.26 -1.96 -4.33
CA ALA A 61 -9.13 -1.17 -4.80
C ALA A 61 -9.31 -0.73 -6.26
N ALA A 62 -9.78 -1.60 -7.14
CA ALA A 62 -10.11 -1.25 -8.51
C ALA A 62 -11.18 -0.17 -8.61
N GLY A 63 -12.27 -0.28 -7.82
CA GLY A 63 -13.31 0.75 -7.75
C GLY A 63 -12.77 2.11 -7.26
N MET A 64 -11.84 2.11 -6.28
CA MET A 64 -11.15 3.34 -5.85
C MET A 64 -10.33 3.98 -6.98
N GLN A 65 -9.72 3.16 -7.84
CA GLN A 65 -8.95 3.65 -8.98
C GLN A 65 -9.84 4.16 -10.12
N ASP A 66 -11.02 3.60 -10.29
CA ASP A 66 -12.03 4.12 -11.23
C ASP A 66 -12.53 5.51 -10.78
N GLU A 67 -12.66 5.72 -9.48
CA GLU A 67 -13.05 7.00 -8.88
C GLU A 67 -11.83 7.81 -8.37
N ARG A 68 -10.73 7.77 -9.11
CA ARG A 68 -9.44 8.37 -8.74
C ARG A 68 -9.51 9.85 -8.38
N ASP A 69 -10.40 10.62 -8.99
CA ASP A 69 -10.55 12.05 -8.71
C ASP A 69 -10.97 12.32 -7.25
N PHE A 70 -11.58 11.35 -6.60
CA PHE A 70 -11.87 11.38 -5.17
C PHE A 70 -10.77 10.72 -4.34
N TRP A 71 -10.41 9.48 -4.65
CA TRP A 71 -9.54 8.67 -3.79
C TRP A 71 -8.08 9.13 -3.80
N PHE A 72 -7.58 9.60 -4.94
CA PHE A 72 -6.16 10.00 -5.06
C PHE A 72 -5.83 11.32 -4.36
N HIS A 73 -6.83 12.05 -3.86
CA HIS A 73 -6.58 13.15 -2.93
C HIS A 73 -6.09 12.70 -1.55
N MET A 74 -6.33 11.43 -1.20
CA MET A 74 -5.94 10.87 0.09
C MET A 74 -4.62 10.09 0.03
N CYS A 75 -4.10 9.81 -1.16
CA CYS A 75 -2.83 9.13 -1.39
C CYS A 75 -2.14 9.63 -2.66
N GLY A 76 -0.86 9.30 -2.80
CA GLY A 76 -0.08 9.66 -3.98
C GLY A 76 -0.33 8.74 -5.18
N GLY A 77 -1.52 8.77 -5.75
CA GLY A 77 -1.90 7.88 -6.84
C GLY A 77 -2.60 6.62 -6.35
N ASP A 78 -2.34 5.47 -6.96
CA ASP A 78 -3.00 4.20 -6.67
C ASP A 78 -2.41 3.42 -5.48
N LYS A 79 -1.22 3.79 -5.02
CA LYS A 79 -0.38 2.95 -4.17
C LYS A 79 -1.05 2.41 -2.90
N ASP A 80 -1.78 3.24 -2.18
CA ASP A 80 -2.44 2.83 -0.94
C ASP A 80 -3.81 2.18 -1.16
N THR A 81 -4.41 2.32 -2.33
CA THR A 81 -5.76 1.78 -2.60
C THR A 81 -5.82 0.27 -2.43
N PHE A 82 -4.76 -0.46 -2.76
CA PHE A 82 -4.69 -1.92 -2.60
C PHE A 82 -4.80 -2.31 -1.13
N ARG A 83 -4.03 -1.68 -0.25
CA ARG A 83 -4.12 -1.89 1.19
C ARG A 83 -5.48 -1.45 1.74
N TRP A 84 -5.97 -0.29 1.32
CA TRP A 84 -7.27 0.23 1.78
C TRP A 84 -8.43 -0.70 1.45
N GLY A 85 -8.36 -1.45 0.36
CA GLY A 85 -9.32 -2.52 0.08
C GLY A 85 -9.38 -3.57 1.18
N PHE A 86 -8.24 -3.93 1.78
CA PHE A 86 -8.17 -4.84 2.94
C PHE A 86 -8.68 -4.16 4.21
N GLU A 87 -8.28 -2.91 4.47
CA GLU A 87 -8.71 -2.14 5.64
C GLU A 87 -10.22 -1.95 5.69
N VAL A 88 -10.85 -1.59 4.57
CA VAL A 88 -12.31 -1.42 4.47
C VAL A 88 -13.06 -2.69 4.85
N LEU A 89 -12.53 -3.86 4.51
CA LEU A 89 -13.11 -5.15 4.84
C LEU A 89 -12.64 -5.71 6.20
N GLY A 90 -11.73 -5.02 6.90
CA GLY A 90 -11.15 -5.51 8.15
C GLY A 90 -10.37 -6.82 7.96
N LEU A 91 -9.73 -7.01 6.82
CA LEU A 91 -9.01 -8.23 6.49
C LEU A 91 -7.55 -8.15 6.94
N PRO A 92 -7.01 -9.21 7.56
CA PRO A 92 -5.60 -9.28 7.89
C PRO A 92 -4.74 -9.39 6.63
N TYR A 93 -3.57 -8.77 6.68
CA TYR A 93 -2.51 -8.87 5.69
C TYR A 93 -1.15 -8.82 6.40
N GLY A 94 -0.10 -9.23 5.70
CA GLY A 94 1.27 -9.15 6.17
C GLY A 94 1.98 -7.91 5.61
N GLU A 95 2.91 -7.39 6.40
CA GLU A 95 3.88 -6.39 5.95
C GLU A 95 5.23 -7.05 5.71
N SER A 96 5.90 -6.67 4.64
CA SER A 96 7.27 -7.12 4.40
C SER A 96 8.19 -6.53 5.48
N PRO A 97 9.03 -7.35 6.12
CA PRO A 97 10.03 -6.86 7.07
C PRO A 97 11.17 -6.10 6.39
N ARG A 98 11.17 -6.06 5.07
CA ARG A 98 12.19 -5.38 4.27
C ARG A 98 11.56 -4.19 3.56
N TRP A 99 12.24 -3.06 3.69
CA TRP A 99 11.90 -1.86 2.96
C TRP A 99 12.19 -1.99 1.48
N MET A 100 11.52 -1.18 0.68
CA MET A 100 11.86 -1.00 -0.72
C MET A 100 13.30 -0.49 -0.85
N GLY A 101 13.98 -0.94 -1.90
CA GLY A 101 15.29 -0.42 -2.28
C GLY A 101 15.19 0.44 -3.52
N ALA A 102 16.02 1.47 -3.61
CA ALA A 102 16.15 2.23 -4.84
C ALA A 102 17.14 1.56 -5.78
N VAL A 103 16.81 1.51 -7.06
CA VAL A 103 17.72 1.06 -8.13
C VAL A 103 17.99 2.23 -9.07
N GLY A 104 19.25 2.51 -9.31
CA GLY A 104 19.66 3.61 -10.17
C GLY A 104 21.15 3.64 -10.40
N ILE A 105 21.62 4.67 -11.06
CA ILE A 105 23.04 4.92 -11.34
C ILE A 105 23.48 6.22 -10.70
N GLU A 106 24.72 6.27 -10.25
CA GLU A 106 25.34 7.51 -9.81
C GLU A 106 25.76 8.33 -11.03
N ASN A 107 25.24 9.54 -11.11
CA ASN A 107 25.61 10.45 -12.20
C ASN A 107 26.91 11.19 -11.84
N GLN A 108 28.02 10.73 -12.41
CA GLN A 108 29.36 11.32 -12.19
C GLN A 108 29.47 12.75 -12.74
N HIS A 109 28.65 13.14 -13.71
CA HIS A 109 28.68 14.48 -14.31
C HIS A 109 27.98 15.55 -13.46
N GLU A 110 27.13 15.17 -12.52
CA GLU A 110 26.40 16.09 -11.65
C GLU A 110 26.84 15.99 -10.18
N GLY A 111 28.11 15.71 -9.92
CA GLY A 111 28.65 15.71 -8.57
C GLY A 111 28.17 14.55 -7.69
N GLY A 112 27.93 13.38 -8.29
CA GLY A 112 27.57 12.18 -7.56
C GLY A 112 26.09 12.10 -7.14
N ARG A 113 25.20 12.82 -7.80
CA ARG A 113 23.77 12.68 -7.55
C ARG A 113 23.28 11.32 -8.02
N PHE A 114 22.58 10.64 -7.12
CA PHE A 114 21.89 9.39 -7.44
C PHE A 114 20.70 9.67 -8.37
N CYS A 115 20.68 8.99 -9.53
CA CYS A 115 19.57 9.02 -10.48
C CYS A 115 18.91 7.64 -10.50
N GLY A 116 17.71 7.55 -9.96
CA GLY A 116 16.96 6.29 -9.87
C GLY A 116 15.59 6.50 -9.22
N GLN A 117 14.83 5.43 -9.19
CA GLN A 117 13.55 5.35 -8.46
C GLN A 117 13.62 4.31 -7.36
#